data_a38cd620f19872eb4fda68d01892bac4
#
_entry.id   a38cd620f19872eb4fda68d01892bac4
#
_cell.length_a   1.000
_cell.length_b   1.000
_cell.length_c   1.000
_cell.angle_alpha   90.00
_cell.angle_beta   90.00
_cell.angle_gamma   90.00
#
_symmetry.space_group_name_H-M   'P 1'
#
loop_
_entity.id
_entity.type
_entity.pdbx_description
1 polymer ?
#
loop_
_entity_poly.entity_id
_entity_poly.type
_entity_poly.pdbx_seq_one_letter_code
_entity_poly.pdbx_strand_id
1 'polypeptide(L)'
;MKINYLNILILFIFSISLMNCSDDDLNISRLERAQNAPPFSGVGIDVDIETKKGIGMAYKETTWSTRIGRLKPFWHYSWNRDLKENIPDSVEFVPMFWGSGSVNNVEIDKIKDLVNAGKVKNVLGFNEPDLETQSNLTVDEAISLWPKLEEIGVPLGSPAPAGLNNGWLDEFMLRAEQENLRVDFICIHLYRGNNPQLFIEAVDNVFQKYNKPIWITEMAVRDNLAVTIEDNRYTTSQILGTMRTLLPELYNRKYVKRFAWFSGTKDSPNFPKIASSVLYDENDMLTELGEYYANYKPNLLSGPGSDPEIEIVTEVQGNLLENGTFETGDLEPWAGFKNSVISSAAQEPNTGNYLARIDPHDGSLFQIIDVEPEESYEFIFFHRWKTKPQNTFNAVIRNEVGNKIKFVEYEVPKNDEWTENKIEFDVPEGVNQARVVFYKPQLDPLLPSIFLDDIVVIKK
;
A
#
# COMPACT_ATOMS: atom_id res chain seq x y z
N MET A 1 75.00 -33.78 39.73
CA MET A 1 74.36 -34.69 38.82
C MET A 1 73.05 -33.99 38.30
N LYS A 2 73.10 -33.40 37.10
CA LYS A 2 72.03 -32.60 36.53
C LYS A 2 71.25 -33.46 35.56
N ILE A 3 69.94 -33.58 35.79
CA ILE A 3 69.03 -34.25 34.87
C ILE A 3 68.27 -33.17 34.06
N ASN A 4 68.45 -33.18 32.75
CA ASN A 4 67.74 -32.30 31.84
C ASN A 4 66.40 -32.94 31.42
N TYR A 5 65.31 -32.22 31.59
CA TYR A 5 64.02 -32.57 31.00
C TYR A 5 63.84 -31.89 29.65
N LEU A 6 63.67 -32.69 28.63
CA LEU A 6 63.36 -32.27 27.28
C LEU A 6 61.83 -32.14 27.16
N ASN A 7 61.33 -30.93 27.01
CA ASN A 7 59.88 -30.68 26.75
C ASN A 7 59.62 -30.86 25.24
N ILE A 8 58.79 -31.84 24.94
CA ILE A 8 58.18 -32.01 23.60
C ILE A 8 56.91 -31.18 23.55
N LEU A 9 56.91 -30.08 22.73
CA LEU A 9 55.79 -29.24 22.44
C LEU A 9 55.10 -29.83 21.19
N ILE A 10 53.92 -30.44 21.36
CA ILE A 10 53.05 -30.88 20.26
C ILE A 10 52.20 -29.68 19.87
N LEU A 11 52.49 -29.10 18.66
CA LEU A 11 51.65 -28.09 18.06
C LEU A 11 50.45 -28.76 17.35
N PHE A 12 49.25 -28.57 17.93
CA PHE A 12 48.00 -28.83 17.23
C PHE A 12 47.67 -27.63 16.34
N ILE A 13 47.86 -27.76 15.02
CA ILE A 13 47.37 -26.78 14.06
C ILE A 13 45.89 -27.06 13.83
N PHE A 14 45.04 -26.23 14.42
CA PHE A 14 43.62 -26.17 14.09
C PHE A 14 43.46 -25.34 12.81
N SER A 15 43.20 -26.01 11.68
CA SER A 15 42.79 -25.34 10.46
C SER A 15 41.36 -24.87 10.64
N ILE A 16 41.16 -23.60 10.96
CA ILE A 16 39.85 -22.97 10.88
C ILE A 16 39.63 -22.61 9.42
N SER A 17 38.86 -23.43 8.71
CA SER A 17 38.26 -23.05 7.42
C SER A 17 37.19 -22.00 7.70
N LEU A 18 37.54 -20.74 7.47
CA LEU A 18 36.55 -19.68 7.37
C LEU A 18 35.78 -19.90 6.07
N MET A 19 34.62 -20.54 6.17
CA MET A 19 33.59 -20.43 5.16
C MET A 19 33.05 -19.02 5.21
N ASN A 20 33.48 -18.17 4.30
CA ASN A 20 32.74 -16.96 3.96
C ASN A 20 31.46 -17.39 3.23
N CYS A 21 30.38 -17.61 3.98
CA CYS A 21 29.06 -17.52 3.39
C CYS A 21 28.78 -16.04 3.19
N SER A 22 28.68 -15.58 1.95
CA SER A 22 28.17 -14.27 1.65
C SER A 22 26.67 -14.20 2.05
N ASP A 23 26.26 -13.10 2.67
CA ASP A 23 24.84 -12.87 3.04
C ASP A 23 23.90 -12.94 1.82
N ASP A 24 24.42 -12.80 0.62
CA ASP A 24 23.69 -12.89 -0.66
C ASP A 24 23.17 -14.31 -0.95
N ASP A 25 23.96 -15.35 -0.65
CA ASP A 25 23.56 -16.75 -0.87
C ASP A 25 22.45 -17.19 0.10
N LEU A 26 22.39 -16.58 1.31
CA LEU A 26 21.32 -16.82 2.28
C LEU A 26 19.99 -16.17 1.83
N ASN A 27 20.04 -15.04 1.15
CA ASN A 27 18.85 -14.35 0.65
C ASN A 27 18.23 -15.06 -0.55
N ILE A 28 19.03 -15.53 -1.50
CA ILE A 28 18.54 -16.26 -2.70
C ILE A 28 17.89 -17.58 -2.27
N SER A 29 18.50 -18.33 -1.38
CA SER A 29 17.93 -19.60 -0.89
C SER A 29 16.67 -19.43 -0.02
N ARG A 30 16.47 -18.25 0.59
CA ARG A 30 15.24 -17.91 1.34
C ARG A 30 14.09 -17.54 0.42
N LEU A 31 14.35 -16.77 -0.64
CA LEU A 31 13.35 -16.41 -1.64
C LEU A 31 12.85 -17.65 -2.41
N GLU A 32 13.75 -18.56 -2.81
CA GLU A 32 13.38 -19.81 -3.47
C GLU A 32 12.58 -20.75 -2.56
N ARG A 33 12.86 -20.77 -1.25
CA ARG A 33 12.06 -21.57 -0.29
C ARG A 33 10.68 -20.98 -0.04
N ALA A 34 10.52 -19.65 -0.02
CA ALA A 34 9.21 -19.00 0.12
C ALA A 34 8.32 -19.24 -1.12
N GLN A 35 8.92 -19.26 -2.32
CA GLN A 35 8.21 -19.56 -3.57
C GLN A 35 7.86 -21.03 -3.73
N ASN A 36 8.65 -21.94 -3.15
CA ASN A 36 8.49 -23.39 -3.25
C ASN A 36 7.95 -24.06 -1.97
N ALA A 37 7.44 -23.26 -1.01
CA ALA A 37 6.76 -23.82 0.15
C ALA A 37 5.58 -24.69 -0.31
N PRO A 38 5.44 -25.92 0.19
CA PRO A 38 4.32 -26.78 -0.21
C PRO A 38 3.00 -26.08 0.11
N PRO A 39 1.96 -26.26 -0.74
CA PRO A 39 0.67 -25.68 -0.48
C PRO A 39 0.19 -26.11 0.90
N PHE A 40 -0.23 -25.13 1.71
CA PHE A 40 -0.74 -25.36 3.05
C PHE A 40 -1.88 -26.40 3.01
N SER A 41 -1.68 -27.52 3.67
CA SER A 41 -2.67 -28.62 3.81
C SER A 41 -3.46 -28.55 5.11
N GLY A 42 -3.55 -27.36 5.71
CA GLY A 42 -4.30 -27.13 6.96
C GLY A 42 -5.79 -26.99 6.69
N VAL A 43 -6.56 -27.54 7.60
CA VAL A 43 -8.01 -27.57 7.61
C VAL A 43 -8.62 -26.19 7.35
N GLY A 44 -9.21 -26.03 6.19
CA GLY A 44 -10.46 -25.31 5.98
C GLY A 44 -10.58 -23.83 6.35
N ILE A 45 -9.58 -22.96 6.16
CA ILE A 45 -9.87 -21.54 5.98
C ILE A 45 -9.74 -21.24 4.47
N ASP A 46 -10.75 -21.64 3.75
CA ASP A 46 -10.90 -21.29 2.34
C ASP A 46 -11.47 -19.87 2.26
N VAL A 47 -10.61 -18.89 2.55
CA VAL A 47 -10.94 -17.48 2.30
C VAL A 47 -10.70 -17.26 0.83
N ASP A 48 -11.76 -17.04 0.08
CA ASP A 48 -11.69 -16.60 -1.30
C ASP A 48 -10.72 -15.42 -1.42
N ILE A 49 -9.91 -15.40 -2.46
CA ILE A 49 -8.95 -14.32 -2.72
C ILE A 49 -9.63 -12.94 -2.66
N GLU A 50 -10.87 -12.84 -3.12
CA GLU A 50 -11.65 -11.61 -3.09
C GLU A 50 -11.96 -11.10 -1.67
N THR A 51 -11.85 -11.92 -0.64
CA THR A 51 -12.25 -11.56 0.73
C THR A 51 -11.11 -11.11 1.65
N LYS A 52 -9.89 -10.90 1.14
CA LYS A 52 -8.72 -10.55 1.97
C LYS A 52 -8.78 -9.15 2.57
N LYS A 53 -9.33 -8.17 1.82
CA LYS A 53 -9.32 -6.75 2.19
C LYS A 53 -10.30 -6.46 3.33
N GLY A 54 -9.81 -5.92 4.43
CA GLY A 54 -10.58 -5.56 5.61
C GLY A 54 -10.27 -4.18 6.16
N ILE A 55 -10.85 -3.84 7.30
CA ILE A 55 -10.59 -2.59 8.02
C ILE A 55 -10.75 -2.77 9.54
N GLY A 56 -9.83 -2.20 10.30
CA GLY A 56 -10.05 -1.90 11.72
C GLY A 56 -10.75 -0.55 11.86
N MET A 57 -11.94 -0.52 12.46
CA MET A 57 -12.71 0.71 12.65
C MET A 57 -13.34 0.75 14.03
N ALA A 58 -12.93 1.73 14.85
CA ALA A 58 -13.51 1.91 16.19
C ALA A 58 -14.91 2.52 16.09
N TYR A 59 -15.84 2.09 16.96
CA TYR A 59 -17.20 2.59 17.03
C TYR A 59 -17.36 3.92 17.79
N LYS A 60 -16.25 4.63 18.02
CA LYS A 60 -16.24 5.88 18.80
C LYS A 60 -16.88 7.05 18.07
N GLU A 61 -16.80 7.07 16.75
CA GLU A 61 -17.29 8.16 15.93
C GLU A 61 -18.66 7.83 15.36
N THR A 62 -19.54 8.81 15.27
CA THR A 62 -20.91 8.62 14.75
C THR A 62 -20.95 8.17 13.29
N THR A 63 -19.88 8.43 12.53
CA THR A 63 -19.76 8.13 11.10
C THR A 63 -19.08 6.79 10.80
N TRP A 64 -18.72 5.99 11.80
CA TRP A 64 -17.95 4.76 11.63
C TRP A 64 -18.56 3.80 10.60
N SER A 65 -19.88 3.63 10.60
CA SER A 65 -20.59 2.74 9.67
C SER A 65 -20.51 3.25 8.23
N THR A 66 -20.69 4.55 8.02
CA THR A 66 -20.55 5.20 6.71
C THR A 66 -19.12 5.07 6.18
N ARG A 67 -18.12 5.23 7.05
CA ARG A 67 -16.71 5.03 6.70
C ARG A 67 -16.45 3.60 6.23
N ILE A 68 -16.96 2.58 6.95
CA ILE A 68 -16.86 1.17 6.52
C ILE A 68 -17.52 0.99 5.14
N GLY A 69 -18.75 1.49 4.96
CA GLY A 69 -19.47 1.37 3.68
C GLY A 69 -18.70 1.99 2.50
N ARG A 70 -18.04 3.14 2.69
CA ARG A 70 -17.25 3.80 1.66
C ARG A 70 -15.99 3.01 1.26
N LEU A 71 -15.32 2.34 2.20
CA LEU A 71 -14.13 1.52 1.92
C LEU A 71 -14.43 0.17 1.28
N LYS A 72 -15.67 -0.27 1.28
CA LYS A 72 -16.09 -1.56 0.68
C LYS A 72 -15.18 -2.73 1.13
N PRO A 73 -14.89 -2.91 2.41
CA PRO A 73 -14.11 -4.05 2.88
C PRO A 73 -14.98 -5.31 2.87
N PHE A 74 -14.34 -6.48 2.84
CA PHE A 74 -15.05 -7.76 2.99
C PHE A 74 -15.24 -8.16 4.44
N TRP A 75 -14.37 -7.65 5.34
CA TRP A 75 -14.43 -7.89 6.78
C TRP A 75 -14.00 -6.67 7.56
N HIS A 76 -14.45 -6.61 8.79
CA HIS A 76 -14.03 -5.57 9.71
C HIS A 76 -13.97 -6.06 11.15
N TYR A 77 -13.17 -5.38 11.97
CA TYR A 77 -13.16 -5.51 13.42
C TYR A 77 -13.06 -4.12 14.08
N SER A 78 -13.34 -4.05 15.36
CA SER A 78 -13.43 -2.77 16.08
C SER A 78 -12.72 -2.80 17.43
N TRP A 79 -11.72 -3.66 17.61
CA TRP A 79 -11.01 -3.90 18.88
C TRP A 79 -11.95 -4.31 20.03
N ASN A 80 -13.13 -4.80 19.73
CA ASN A 80 -14.10 -5.26 20.71
C ASN A 80 -14.91 -6.47 20.20
N ARG A 81 -15.93 -6.88 20.97
CA ARG A 81 -16.76 -8.07 20.73
C ARG A 81 -18.18 -7.75 20.32
N ASP A 82 -18.49 -6.44 20.12
CA ASP A 82 -19.86 -6.01 19.86
C ASP A 82 -20.17 -5.98 18.37
N LEU A 83 -21.04 -6.87 17.92
CA LEU A 83 -21.67 -6.74 16.62
C LEU A 83 -22.70 -5.59 16.67
N LYS A 84 -22.53 -4.62 15.79
CA LYS A 84 -23.44 -3.48 15.65
C LYS A 84 -24.40 -3.69 14.49
N GLU A 85 -25.66 -3.29 14.65
CA GLU A 85 -26.70 -3.42 13.61
C GLU A 85 -26.40 -2.60 12.35
N ASN A 86 -25.66 -1.53 12.48
CA ASN A 86 -25.33 -0.63 11.36
C ASN A 86 -24.15 -1.09 10.51
N ILE A 87 -23.59 -2.28 10.75
CA ILE A 87 -22.56 -2.84 9.85
C ILE A 87 -23.24 -3.22 8.53
N PRO A 88 -22.68 -2.85 7.36
CA PRO A 88 -23.23 -3.29 6.08
C PRO A 88 -23.30 -4.82 5.99
N ASP A 89 -24.42 -5.35 5.52
CA ASP A 89 -24.68 -6.81 5.47
C ASP A 89 -23.62 -7.62 4.71
N SER A 90 -22.95 -6.99 3.74
CA SER A 90 -21.88 -7.61 2.96
C SER A 90 -20.53 -7.67 3.68
N VAL A 91 -20.42 -7.07 4.87
CA VAL A 91 -19.15 -6.97 5.60
C VAL A 91 -19.15 -7.92 6.78
N GLU A 92 -18.25 -8.90 6.76
CA GLU A 92 -18.07 -9.86 7.86
C GLU A 92 -17.57 -9.15 9.13
N PHE A 93 -18.24 -9.34 10.24
CA PHE A 93 -17.74 -8.90 11.55
C PHE A 93 -16.84 -9.96 12.18
N VAL A 94 -15.66 -9.53 12.65
CA VAL A 94 -14.71 -10.38 13.36
C VAL A 94 -14.48 -9.81 14.78
N PRO A 95 -15.00 -10.44 15.84
CA PRO A 95 -14.80 -10.00 17.21
C PRO A 95 -13.32 -10.18 17.63
N MET A 96 -12.84 -9.26 18.48
CA MET A 96 -11.51 -9.31 19.09
C MET A 96 -11.62 -9.33 20.61
N PHE A 97 -10.90 -10.26 21.24
CA PHE A 97 -10.68 -10.26 22.68
C PHE A 97 -9.43 -9.43 22.99
N TRP A 98 -9.62 -8.12 23.14
CA TRP A 98 -8.56 -7.12 23.19
C TRP A 98 -7.52 -7.38 24.30
N GLY A 99 -7.95 -7.83 25.48
CA GLY A 99 -7.08 -8.10 26.62
C GLY A 99 -7.80 -8.96 27.68
N SER A 100 -7.16 -9.22 28.82
CA SER A 100 -7.64 -10.11 29.89
C SER A 100 -9.07 -9.77 30.37
N GLY A 101 -9.39 -8.49 30.55
CA GLY A 101 -10.70 -8.03 30.98
C GLY A 101 -11.85 -8.39 30.03
N SER A 102 -11.51 -8.76 28.80
CA SER A 102 -12.51 -9.20 27.81
C SER A 102 -12.83 -10.70 27.88
N VAL A 103 -12.01 -11.51 28.57
CA VAL A 103 -12.16 -12.96 28.64
C VAL A 103 -12.94 -13.36 29.90
N ASN A 104 -14.24 -13.52 29.76
CA ASN A 104 -15.13 -14.00 30.82
C ASN A 104 -16.31 -14.77 30.19
N ASN A 105 -17.03 -15.54 31.01
CA ASN A 105 -18.10 -16.42 30.52
C ASN A 105 -19.18 -15.66 29.76
N VAL A 106 -19.55 -14.46 30.21
CA VAL A 106 -20.61 -13.66 29.57
C VAL A 106 -20.24 -13.29 28.13
N GLU A 107 -19.00 -12.82 27.94
CA GLU A 107 -18.52 -12.46 26.60
C GLU A 107 -18.26 -13.70 25.71
N ILE A 108 -17.79 -14.79 26.27
CA ILE A 108 -17.63 -16.06 25.56
C ILE A 108 -18.99 -16.58 25.08
N ASP A 109 -19.99 -16.64 25.97
CA ASP A 109 -21.35 -17.14 25.63
C ASP A 109 -21.98 -16.23 24.56
N LYS A 110 -21.86 -14.91 24.70
CA LYS A 110 -22.32 -13.96 23.68
C LYS A 110 -21.74 -14.23 22.29
N ILE A 111 -20.42 -14.51 22.19
CA ILE A 111 -19.81 -14.80 20.90
C ILE A 111 -20.24 -16.18 20.40
N LYS A 112 -20.40 -17.19 21.27
CA LYS A 112 -20.98 -18.48 20.89
C LYS A 112 -22.39 -18.33 20.30
N ASP A 113 -23.22 -17.48 20.86
CA ASP A 113 -24.55 -17.20 20.33
C ASP A 113 -24.48 -16.59 18.92
N LEU A 114 -23.55 -15.65 18.69
CA LEU A 114 -23.31 -15.10 17.36
C LEU A 114 -22.75 -16.13 16.37
N VAL A 115 -21.91 -17.06 16.82
CA VAL A 115 -21.42 -18.19 16.02
C VAL A 115 -22.59 -19.11 15.63
N ASN A 116 -23.45 -19.48 16.60
CA ASN A 116 -24.62 -20.32 16.36
C ASN A 116 -25.62 -19.65 15.39
N ALA A 117 -25.70 -18.31 15.43
CA ALA A 117 -26.51 -17.51 14.51
C ALA A 117 -25.84 -17.31 13.13
N GLY A 118 -24.64 -17.86 12.89
CA GLY A 118 -23.88 -17.70 11.63
C GLY A 118 -23.30 -16.30 11.39
N LYS A 119 -23.29 -15.45 12.43
CA LYS A 119 -22.82 -14.05 12.35
C LYS A 119 -21.31 -13.89 12.59
N VAL A 120 -20.69 -14.85 13.27
CA VAL A 120 -19.25 -14.85 13.56
C VAL A 120 -18.64 -16.14 13.04
N LYS A 121 -17.58 -16.03 12.27
CA LYS A 121 -16.86 -17.15 11.64
C LYS A 121 -15.41 -17.28 12.09
N ASN A 122 -14.84 -16.22 12.64
CA ASN A 122 -13.45 -16.14 13.10
C ASN A 122 -13.38 -15.26 14.34
N VAL A 123 -12.35 -15.43 15.17
CA VAL A 123 -12.10 -14.62 16.38
C VAL A 123 -10.65 -14.18 16.40
N LEU A 124 -10.39 -12.94 16.80
CA LEU A 124 -9.05 -12.38 17.02
C LEU A 124 -8.69 -12.46 18.51
N GLY A 125 -7.43 -12.82 18.76
CA GLY A 125 -6.82 -12.83 20.09
C GLY A 125 -6.45 -11.43 20.60
N PHE A 126 -5.52 -11.38 21.56
CA PHE A 126 -5.14 -10.17 22.29
C PHE A 126 -4.43 -9.14 21.42
N ASN A 127 -4.72 -7.86 21.66
CA ASN A 127 -4.15 -6.72 20.95
C ASN A 127 -2.90 -6.21 21.65
N GLU A 128 -1.78 -6.20 20.94
CA GLU A 128 -0.48 -5.65 21.37
C GLU A 128 -0.15 -5.97 22.85
N PRO A 129 -0.15 -7.26 23.22
CA PRO A 129 0.06 -7.66 24.62
C PRO A 129 1.46 -7.31 25.15
N ASP A 130 2.40 -7.05 24.26
CA ASP A 130 3.79 -6.67 24.52
C ASP A 130 3.97 -5.17 24.84
N LEU A 131 2.88 -4.37 24.86
CA LEU A 131 2.91 -2.94 25.20
C LEU A 131 2.12 -2.64 26.47
N GLU A 132 2.75 -1.92 27.42
CA GLU A 132 2.11 -1.45 28.67
C GLU A 132 0.90 -0.54 28.42
N THR A 133 0.88 0.19 27.30
CA THR A 133 -0.21 1.10 26.92
C THR A 133 -1.34 0.41 26.17
N GLN A 134 -1.20 -0.88 25.92
CA GLN A 134 -2.17 -1.71 25.22
C GLN A 134 -2.71 -2.82 26.15
N SER A 135 -2.92 -4.01 25.66
CA SER A 135 -3.50 -5.05 26.52
C SER A 135 -2.59 -5.53 27.65
N ASN A 136 -1.29 -5.28 27.54
CA ASN A 136 -0.28 -5.46 28.59
C ASN A 136 -0.42 -6.83 29.31
N LEU A 137 -0.21 -7.89 28.54
CA LEU A 137 -0.30 -9.26 29.03
C LEU A 137 1.08 -9.93 28.97
N THR A 138 1.45 -10.60 30.05
CA THR A 138 2.53 -11.57 29.98
C THR A 138 2.11 -12.79 29.16
N VAL A 139 3.06 -13.55 28.65
CA VAL A 139 2.77 -14.80 27.95
C VAL A 139 2.05 -15.78 28.87
N ASP A 140 2.42 -15.84 30.17
CA ASP A 140 1.76 -16.69 31.18
C ASP A 140 0.27 -16.37 31.31
N GLU A 141 -0.08 -15.09 31.41
CA GLU A 141 -1.48 -14.66 31.47
C GLU A 141 -2.23 -15.00 30.20
N ALA A 142 -1.64 -14.73 29.05
CA ALA A 142 -2.25 -15.02 27.75
C ALA A 142 -2.53 -16.53 27.58
N ILE A 143 -1.57 -17.38 27.89
CA ILE A 143 -1.70 -18.85 27.85
C ILE A 143 -2.78 -19.33 28.84
N SER A 144 -2.81 -18.80 30.06
CA SER A 144 -3.81 -19.19 31.06
C SER A 144 -5.27 -18.87 30.65
N LEU A 145 -5.45 -17.81 29.86
CA LEU A 145 -6.76 -17.37 29.37
C LEU A 145 -7.16 -18.05 28.05
N TRP A 146 -6.21 -18.58 27.30
CA TRP A 146 -6.40 -19.09 25.93
C TRP A 146 -7.46 -20.21 25.83
N PRO A 147 -7.51 -21.20 26.75
CA PRO A 147 -8.53 -22.25 26.69
C PRO A 147 -9.96 -21.73 26.69
N LYS A 148 -10.21 -20.57 27.31
CA LYS A 148 -11.54 -19.91 27.26
C LYS A 148 -11.91 -19.42 25.86
N LEU A 149 -10.94 -18.92 25.11
CA LEU A 149 -11.17 -18.48 23.71
C LEU A 149 -11.43 -19.68 22.80
N GLU A 150 -10.79 -20.82 23.05
CA GLU A 150 -11.00 -22.05 22.30
C GLU A 150 -12.41 -22.60 22.43
N GLU A 151 -13.09 -22.35 23.57
CA GLU A 151 -14.49 -22.75 23.80
C GLU A 151 -15.47 -22.16 22.79
N ILE A 152 -15.12 -21.08 22.11
CA ILE A 152 -15.96 -20.43 21.09
C ILE A 152 -16.16 -21.33 19.88
N GLY A 153 -15.19 -22.20 19.54
CA GLY A 153 -15.35 -23.26 18.56
C GLY A 153 -15.17 -22.87 17.10
N VAL A 154 -14.79 -21.62 16.79
CA VAL A 154 -14.41 -21.15 15.43
C VAL A 154 -12.90 -20.90 15.35
N PRO A 155 -12.34 -20.74 14.15
CA PRO A 155 -10.92 -20.40 13.97
C PRO A 155 -10.50 -19.19 14.82
N LEU A 156 -9.39 -19.36 15.53
CA LEU A 156 -8.84 -18.41 16.51
C LEU A 156 -7.47 -17.92 16.08
N GLY A 157 -7.36 -16.59 15.89
CA GLY A 157 -6.10 -15.92 15.57
C GLY A 157 -5.23 -15.73 16.79
N SER A 158 -3.92 -15.80 16.62
CA SER A 158 -2.96 -15.51 17.68
C SER A 158 -3.18 -14.11 18.28
N PRO A 159 -2.62 -13.82 19.46
CA PRO A 159 -2.37 -12.43 19.82
C PRO A 159 -1.58 -11.72 18.72
N ALA A 160 -1.81 -10.42 18.55
CA ALA A 160 -1.12 -9.58 17.58
C ALA A 160 -0.17 -8.62 18.33
N PRO A 161 1.13 -8.94 18.51
CA PRO A 161 2.05 -8.05 19.20
C PRO A 161 2.39 -6.83 18.33
N ALA A 162 2.71 -5.70 18.97
CA ALA A 162 3.21 -4.51 18.29
C ALA A 162 4.59 -4.73 17.66
N GLY A 163 5.42 -5.58 18.29
CA GLY A 163 6.77 -5.90 17.85
C GLY A 163 6.91 -7.37 17.41
N LEU A 164 7.21 -7.61 16.13
CA LEU A 164 7.43 -8.98 15.64
C LEU A 164 8.76 -9.62 16.10
N ASN A 165 9.71 -8.82 16.56
CA ASN A 165 11.08 -9.28 16.87
C ASN A 165 11.43 -9.20 18.36
N ASN A 166 10.46 -8.99 19.25
CA ASN A 166 10.70 -8.86 20.68
C ASN A 166 10.58 -10.19 21.46
N GLY A 167 10.27 -11.29 20.75
CA GLY A 167 10.19 -12.64 21.33
C GLY A 167 8.85 -12.98 21.98
N TRP A 168 7.93 -12.03 22.19
CA TRP A 168 6.67 -12.28 22.87
C TRP A 168 5.80 -13.33 22.13
N LEU A 169 5.63 -13.14 20.82
CA LEU A 169 4.85 -14.09 20.00
C LEU A 169 5.55 -15.45 19.89
N ASP A 170 6.87 -15.44 19.86
CA ASP A 170 7.66 -16.68 19.81
C ASP A 170 7.43 -17.56 21.03
N GLU A 171 7.51 -16.94 22.19
CA GLU A 171 7.26 -17.62 23.45
C GLU A 171 5.82 -18.09 23.58
N PHE A 172 4.86 -17.25 23.19
CA PHE A 172 3.45 -17.61 23.18
C PHE A 172 3.17 -18.83 22.27
N MET A 173 3.67 -18.81 21.04
CA MET A 173 3.45 -19.91 20.09
C MET A 173 4.13 -21.22 20.54
N LEU A 174 5.34 -21.12 21.11
CA LEU A 174 6.05 -22.28 21.65
C LEU A 174 5.26 -22.91 22.82
N ARG A 175 4.75 -22.10 23.72
CA ARG A 175 3.96 -22.58 24.86
C ARG A 175 2.59 -23.08 24.45
N ALA A 176 1.93 -22.43 23.52
CA ALA A 176 0.68 -22.92 22.96
C ALA A 176 0.84 -24.32 22.35
N GLU A 177 1.94 -24.57 21.64
CA GLU A 177 2.27 -25.90 21.11
C GLU A 177 2.51 -26.92 22.24
N GLN A 178 3.30 -26.56 23.26
CA GLN A 178 3.60 -27.43 24.40
C GLN A 178 2.36 -27.82 25.21
N GLU A 179 1.41 -26.90 25.33
CA GLU A 179 0.16 -27.10 26.07
C GLU A 179 -1.00 -27.59 25.17
N ASN A 180 -0.72 -27.89 23.88
CA ASN A 180 -1.69 -28.31 22.87
C ASN A 180 -2.84 -27.33 22.70
N LEU A 181 -2.58 -26.03 22.82
CA LEU A 181 -3.56 -25.00 22.59
C LEU A 181 -3.69 -24.68 21.09
N ARG A 182 -4.91 -24.47 20.65
CA ARG A 182 -5.22 -24.22 19.22
C ARG A 182 -4.98 -22.75 18.86
N VAL A 183 -4.14 -22.53 17.85
CA VAL A 183 -3.94 -21.25 17.18
C VAL A 183 -4.04 -21.51 15.68
N ASP A 184 -5.09 -21.02 15.05
CA ASP A 184 -5.41 -21.37 13.66
C ASP A 184 -4.68 -20.50 12.63
N PHE A 185 -4.46 -19.23 12.94
CA PHE A 185 -3.73 -18.29 12.10
C PHE A 185 -2.95 -17.27 12.93
N ILE A 186 -1.93 -16.68 12.34
CA ILE A 186 -1.09 -15.67 12.99
C ILE A 186 -1.59 -14.27 12.67
N CYS A 187 -1.90 -13.49 13.71
CA CYS A 187 -2.21 -12.07 13.61
C CYS A 187 -0.95 -11.22 13.78
N ILE A 188 -0.77 -10.23 12.92
CA ILE A 188 0.40 -9.33 12.98
C ILE A 188 0.00 -7.88 12.75
N HIS A 189 0.79 -6.96 13.35
CA HIS A 189 0.77 -5.53 13.09
C HIS A 189 2.01 -5.11 12.30
N LEU A 190 1.84 -4.38 11.21
CA LEU A 190 2.93 -3.96 10.33
C LEU A 190 2.93 -2.45 10.10
N TYR A 191 3.71 -1.75 10.92
CA TYR A 191 4.00 -0.33 10.73
C TYR A 191 5.43 -0.16 10.26
N ARG A 192 5.63 0.22 8.99
CA ARG A 192 6.93 0.31 8.31
C ARG A 192 7.11 1.66 7.64
N GLY A 193 8.35 2.02 7.30
CA GLY A 193 8.64 3.13 6.41
C GLY A 193 8.05 2.93 5.02
N ASN A 194 8.07 3.97 4.20
CA ASN A 194 7.47 3.97 2.86
C ASN A 194 8.31 3.16 1.86
N ASN A 195 8.31 1.84 2.06
CA ASN A 195 8.95 0.86 1.19
C ASN A 195 8.15 -0.45 1.26
N PRO A 196 7.47 -0.87 0.18
CA PRO A 196 6.63 -2.06 0.15
C PRO A 196 7.41 -3.34 0.50
N GLN A 197 8.69 -3.42 0.13
CA GLN A 197 9.52 -4.60 0.39
C GLN A 197 9.66 -4.89 1.89
N LEU A 198 9.69 -3.87 2.75
CA LEU A 198 9.76 -4.06 4.21
C LEU A 198 8.52 -4.75 4.79
N PHE A 199 7.34 -4.54 4.17
CA PHE A 199 6.11 -5.24 4.55
C PHE A 199 6.14 -6.69 4.06
N ILE A 200 6.51 -6.87 2.80
CA ILE A 200 6.56 -8.17 2.13
C ILE A 200 7.51 -9.11 2.86
N GLU A 201 8.75 -8.69 3.13
CA GLU A 201 9.75 -9.46 3.86
C GLU A 201 9.28 -9.82 5.29
N ALA A 202 8.62 -8.90 5.98
CA ALA A 202 8.10 -9.18 7.32
C ALA A 202 7.03 -10.27 7.29
N VAL A 203 6.13 -10.24 6.33
CA VAL A 203 5.09 -11.26 6.14
C VAL A 203 5.68 -12.61 5.77
N ASP A 204 6.63 -12.63 4.83
CA ASP A 204 7.32 -13.85 4.39
C ASP A 204 8.09 -14.50 5.55
N ASN A 205 8.81 -13.71 6.36
CA ASN A 205 9.53 -14.20 7.52
C ASN A 205 8.60 -14.79 8.59
N VAL A 206 7.44 -14.17 8.85
CA VAL A 206 6.44 -14.71 9.78
C VAL A 206 5.89 -16.04 9.27
N PHE A 207 5.57 -16.14 7.99
CA PHE A 207 5.11 -17.41 7.41
C PHE A 207 6.18 -18.50 7.48
N GLN A 208 7.42 -18.19 7.13
CA GLN A 208 8.54 -19.15 7.25
C GLN A 208 8.74 -19.66 8.68
N LYS A 209 8.48 -18.77 9.66
CA LYS A 209 8.69 -19.09 11.07
C LYS A 209 7.60 -20.00 11.64
N TYR A 210 6.34 -19.68 11.41
CA TYR A 210 5.22 -20.35 12.06
C TYR A 210 4.47 -21.34 11.16
N ASN A 211 4.67 -21.25 9.85
CA ASN A 211 3.99 -22.08 8.83
C ASN A 211 2.46 -22.12 9.02
N LYS A 212 1.86 -20.98 9.35
CA LYS A 212 0.42 -20.82 9.56
C LYS A 212 -0.13 -19.68 8.68
N PRO A 213 -1.43 -19.70 8.32
CA PRO A 213 -2.06 -18.57 7.65
C PRO A 213 -1.83 -17.26 8.39
N ILE A 214 -1.68 -16.15 7.66
CA ILE A 214 -1.41 -14.84 8.24
C ILE A 214 -2.59 -13.91 8.02
N TRP A 215 -2.97 -13.20 9.08
CA TRP A 215 -3.85 -12.04 9.03
C TRP A 215 -3.05 -10.80 9.47
N ILE A 216 -2.96 -9.82 8.59
CA ILE A 216 -2.38 -8.53 8.93
C ILE A 216 -3.53 -7.66 9.45
N THR A 217 -3.71 -7.66 10.76
CA THR A 217 -4.84 -6.96 11.40
C THR A 217 -4.65 -5.45 11.40
N GLU A 218 -3.40 -4.98 11.41
CA GLU A 218 -3.07 -3.57 11.24
C GLU A 218 -1.85 -3.40 10.35
N MET A 219 -1.94 -2.51 9.36
CA MET A 219 -0.78 -2.07 8.59
C MET A 219 -0.92 -0.63 8.13
N ALA A 220 0.17 0.12 8.18
CA ALA A 220 0.25 1.45 7.61
C ALA A 220 1.72 1.83 7.35
N VAL A 221 1.95 2.74 6.41
CA VAL A 221 3.22 3.43 6.32
C VAL A 221 3.33 4.40 7.49
N ARG A 222 4.46 4.35 8.19
CA ARG A 222 4.70 5.12 9.41
C ARG A 222 6.05 5.82 9.37
N ASP A 223 6.03 7.12 9.62
CA ASP A 223 7.25 7.88 9.88
C ASP A 223 7.55 7.94 11.38
N ASN A 224 8.46 7.10 11.84
CA ASN A 224 8.81 7.04 13.26
C ASN A 224 9.45 8.33 13.81
N LEU A 225 9.93 9.23 12.93
CA LEU A 225 10.59 10.47 13.32
C LEU A 225 9.61 11.65 13.41
N ALA A 226 8.41 11.55 12.84
CA ALA A 226 7.42 12.61 12.91
C ALA A 226 6.93 12.84 14.34
N VAL A 227 7.01 14.10 14.78
CA VAL A 227 6.51 14.58 16.07
C VAL A 227 5.23 15.40 15.84
N THR A 228 5.17 16.17 14.75
CA THR A 228 3.98 16.86 14.27
C THR A 228 3.56 16.30 12.91
N ILE A 229 2.38 16.70 12.43
CA ILE A 229 1.89 16.26 11.10
C ILE A 229 2.82 16.79 10.00
N GLU A 230 3.31 18.01 10.16
CA GLU A 230 4.18 18.71 9.22
C GLU A 230 5.58 18.06 9.14
N ASP A 231 6.02 17.38 10.21
CA ASP A 231 7.29 16.67 10.24
C ASP A 231 7.26 15.36 9.45
N ASN A 232 6.07 14.89 9.08
CA ASN A 232 5.95 13.62 8.37
C ASN A 232 6.59 13.71 6.98
N ARG A 233 7.64 12.90 6.77
CA ARG A 233 8.46 12.92 5.55
C ARG A 233 7.75 12.31 4.34
N TYR A 234 6.66 11.59 4.57
CA TYR A 234 5.92 10.91 3.51
C TYR A 234 4.67 11.70 3.14
N THR A 235 4.39 11.75 1.85
CA THR A 235 3.13 12.28 1.31
C THR A 235 2.14 11.15 1.05
N THR A 236 0.86 11.48 0.98
CA THR A 236 -0.19 10.52 0.62
C THR A 236 0.08 9.88 -0.75
N SER A 237 0.51 10.66 -1.75
CA SER A 237 0.85 10.14 -3.09
C SER A 237 2.03 9.16 -3.07
N GLN A 238 3.07 9.41 -2.27
CA GLN A 238 4.18 8.47 -2.11
C GLN A 238 3.71 7.15 -1.47
N ILE A 239 2.81 7.24 -0.48
CA ILE A 239 2.25 6.06 0.17
C ILE A 239 1.31 5.30 -0.78
N LEU A 240 0.60 6.01 -1.65
CA LEU A 240 -0.21 5.39 -2.69
C LEU A 240 0.65 4.54 -3.63
N GLY A 241 1.82 5.03 -4.05
CA GLY A 241 2.79 4.23 -4.81
C GLY A 241 3.19 2.94 -4.09
N THR A 242 3.48 3.03 -2.77
CA THR A 242 3.74 1.84 -1.94
C THR A 242 2.53 0.91 -1.86
N MET A 243 1.31 1.45 -1.69
CA MET A 243 0.09 0.63 -1.61
C MET A 243 -0.18 -0.10 -2.92
N ARG A 244 0.05 0.53 -4.07
CA ARG A 244 -0.09 -0.07 -5.40
C ARG A 244 0.80 -1.31 -5.59
N THR A 245 2.02 -1.27 -5.06
CA THR A 245 2.92 -2.43 -5.09
C THR A 245 2.54 -3.48 -4.04
N LEU A 246 2.18 -3.03 -2.84
CA LEU A 246 1.98 -3.92 -1.71
C LEU A 246 0.70 -4.76 -1.83
N LEU A 247 -0.44 -4.18 -2.24
CA LEU A 247 -1.71 -4.91 -2.26
C LEU A 247 -1.68 -6.11 -3.22
N PRO A 248 -1.21 -6.02 -4.48
CA PRO A 248 -1.05 -7.17 -5.36
C PRO A 248 -0.17 -8.26 -4.74
N GLU A 249 0.94 -7.88 -4.11
CA GLU A 249 1.86 -8.82 -3.46
C GLU A 249 1.21 -9.57 -2.30
N LEU A 250 0.38 -8.90 -1.49
CA LEU A 250 -0.38 -9.54 -0.42
C LEU A 250 -1.47 -10.47 -0.96
N TYR A 251 -2.12 -10.09 -2.07
CA TYR A 251 -3.11 -10.95 -2.71
C TYR A 251 -2.48 -12.20 -3.32
N ASN A 252 -1.30 -12.09 -3.93
CA ASN A 252 -0.61 -13.22 -4.56
C ASN A 252 -0.08 -14.24 -3.53
N ARG A 253 0.14 -13.83 -2.29
CA ARG A 253 0.59 -14.73 -1.20
C ARG A 253 -0.57 -15.55 -0.65
N LYS A 254 -0.67 -16.82 -1.03
CA LYS A 254 -1.75 -17.74 -0.61
C LYS A 254 -1.88 -17.90 0.91
N TYR A 255 -0.78 -17.73 1.64
CA TYR A 255 -0.75 -17.79 3.10
C TYR A 255 -1.21 -16.48 3.78
N VAL A 256 -1.22 -15.34 3.09
CA VAL A 256 -1.89 -14.13 3.54
C VAL A 256 -3.38 -14.30 3.28
N LYS A 257 -4.16 -14.48 4.33
CA LYS A 257 -5.61 -14.69 4.21
C LYS A 257 -6.39 -13.41 4.36
N ARG A 258 -5.92 -12.48 5.19
CA ARG A 258 -6.59 -11.19 5.42
C ARG A 258 -5.58 -10.09 5.71
N PHE A 259 -5.95 -8.87 5.38
CA PHE A 259 -5.20 -7.68 5.77
C PHE A 259 -6.15 -6.50 5.98
N ALA A 260 -5.79 -5.59 6.88
CA ALA A 260 -6.51 -4.35 7.16
C ALA A 260 -5.54 -3.18 7.20
N TRP A 261 -5.80 -2.16 6.38
CA TRP A 261 -5.07 -0.91 6.46
C TRP A 261 -5.55 -0.10 7.67
N PHE A 262 -4.61 0.42 8.44
CA PHE A 262 -4.90 1.22 9.63
C PHE A 262 -4.94 2.70 9.28
N SER A 263 -6.11 3.31 9.41
CA SER A 263 -6.30 4.73 9.09
C SER A 263 -5.97 5.67 10.25
N GLY A 264 -5.92 5.14 11.48
CA GLY A 264 -5.70 5.95 12.68
C GLY A 264 -6.85 6.89 13.03
N THR A 265 -6.70 7.58 14.14
CA THR A 265 -7.59 8.66 14.57
C THR A 265 -6.78 9.90 14.93
N LYS A 266 -7.27 11.09 14.64
CA LYS A 266 -6.58 12.37 14.91
C LYS A 266 -6.24 12.58 16.39
N ASP A 267 -7.01 11.98 17.29
CA ASP A 267 -6.80 12.06 18.73
C ASP A 267 -5.68 11.16 19.26
N SER A 268 -5.14 10.28 18.41
CA SER A 268 -4.04 9.39 18.81
C SER A 268 -2.73 10.17 18.91
N PRO A 269 -1.95 10.02 19.99
CA PRO A 269 -0.60 10.60 20.10
C PRO A 269 0.36 10.15 18.99
N ASN A 270 0.07 9.01 18.36
CA ASN A 270 0.84 8.48 17.23
C ASN A 270 0.35 9.00 15.88
N PHE A 271 -0.72 9.79 15.83
CA PHE A 271 -1.31 10.28 14.58
C PHE A 271 -0.30 10.99 13.67
N PRO A 272 0.57 11.89 14.16
CA PRO A 272 1.58 12.53 13.31
C PRO A 272 2.41 11.54 12.49
N LYS A 273 2.71 10.38 13.06
CA LYS A 273 3.55 9.37 12.41
C LYS A 273 2.87 8.64 11.26
N ILE A 274 1.53 8.64 11.22
CA ILE A 274 0.72 7.97 10.20
C ILE A 274 -0.22 8.93 9.46
N ALA A 275 -0.08 10.23 9.67
CA ALA A 275 -0.99 11.25 9.14
C ALA A 275 -1.13 11.18 7.60
N SER A 276 -0.08 10.79 6.89
CA SER A 276 -0.11 10.62 5.43
C SER A 276 -0.68 9.25 4.98
N SER A 277 -0.96 8.34 5.92
CA SER A 277 -1.53 7.01 5.65
C SER A 277 -3.04 6.93 5.85
N VAL A 278 -3.70 8.06 6.16
CA VAL A 278 -5.13 8.07 6.46
C VAL A 278 -5.97 7.83 5.22
N LEU A 279 -7.03 7.03 5.40
CA LEU A 279 -7.98 6.70 4.33
C LEU A 279 -9.13 7.71 4.23
N TYR A 280 -9.28 8.60 5.22
CA TYR A 280 -10.33 9.61 5.28
C TYR A 280 -9.75 10.98 5.59
N ASP A 281 -10.34 11.99 4.98
CA ASP A 281 -10.09 13.38 5.33
C ASP A 281 -10.91 13.82 6.56
N GLU A 282 -10.84 15.10 6.88
CA GLU A 282 -11.55 15.70 8.03
C GLU A 282 -13.08 15.76 7.86
N ASN A 283 -13.58 15.58 6.65
CA ASN A 283 -14.99 15.58 6.30
C ASN A 283 -15.54 14.14 6.09
N ASP A 284 -14.81 13.12 6.54
CA ASP A 284 -15.12 11.70 6.35
C ASP A 284 -15.17 11.26 4.87
N MET A 285 -14.61 12.07 3.96
CA MET A 285 -14.46 11.68 2.57
C MET A 285 -13.19 10.86 2.40
N LEU A 286 -13.21 9.94 1.44
CA LEU A 286 -12.01 9.15 1.14
C LEU A 286 -10.89 10.06 0.65
N THR A 287 -9.68 9.85 1.17
CA THR A 287 -8.46 10.41 0.60
C THR A 287 -8.14 9.68 -0.71
N GLU A 288 -7.17 10.17 -1.47
CA GLU A 288 -6.62 9.45 -2.63
C GLU A 288 -6.23 8.00 -2.29
N LEU A 289 -5.61 7.80 -1.13
CA LEU A 289 -5.25 6.49 -0.62
C LEU A 289 -6.49 5.65 -0.26
N GLY A 290 -7.49 6.29 0.36
CA GLY A 290 -8.76 5.66 0.71
C GLY A 290 -9.54 5.22 -0.51
N GLU A 291 -9.57 6.02 -1.56
CA GLU A 291 -10.24 5.71 -2.82
C GLU A 291 -9.58 4.51 -3.52
N TYR A 292 -8.25 4.51 -3.60
CA TYR A 292 -7.54 3.35 -4.15
C TYR A 292 -7.83 2.08 -3.32
N TYR A 293 -7.74 2.16 -1.99
CA TYR A 293 -8.03 1.01 -1.13
C TYR A 293 -9.48 0.51 -1.29
N ALA A 294 -10.46 1.42 -1.37
CA ALA A 294 -11.86 1.09 -1.54
C ALA A 294 -12.14 0.34 -2.86
N ASN A 295 -11.54 0.81 -3.94
CA ASN A 295 -11.80 0.30 -5.29
C ASN A 295 -10.85 -0.83 -5.72
N TYR A 296 -9.79 -1.10 -4.94
CA TYR A 296 -8.84 -2.16 -5.26
C TYR A 296 -9.54 -3.52 -5.36
N LYS A 297 -9.38 -4.17 -6.49
CA LYS A 297 -9.80 -5.54 -6.76
C LYS A 297 -8.62 -6.30 -7.37
N PRO A 298 -8.27 -7.48 -6.86
CA PRO A 298 -7.19 -8.27 -7.45
C PRO A 298 -7.60 -8.77 -8.83
N ASN A 299 -6.68 -8.73 -9.77
CA ASN A 299 -6.85 -9.43 -11.05
C ASN A 299 -6.52 -10.91 -10.86
N LEU A 300 -7.54 -11.75 -10.84
CA LEU A 300 -7.42 -13.19 -10.60
C LEU A 300 -6.98 -13.98 -11.84
N LEU A 301 -7.01 -13.38 -13.03
CA LEU A 301 -6.76 -14.06 -14.32
C LEU A 301 -5.34 -13.89 -14.82
N SER A 302 -4.58 -12.96 -14.28
CA SER A 302 -3.22 -12.69 -14.69
C SER A 302 -2.23 -13.08 -13.59
N GLY A 303 -1.09 -13.61 -14.01
CA GLY A 303 -0.01 -14.03 -13.11
C GLY A 303 0.54 -12.87 -12.24
N PRO A 304 1.56 -13.13 -11.41
CA PRO A 304 2.14 -12.11 -10.53
C PRO A 304 2.49 -10.84 -11.31
N GLY A 305 1.97 -9.69 -10.87
CA GLY A 305 2.29 -8.38 -11.44
C GLY A 305 1.29 -7.81 -12.44
N SER A 306 0.12 -8.43 -12.62
CA SER A 306 -0.93 -7.83 -13.44
C SER A 306 -1.98 -7.15 -12.58
N ASP A 307 -2.12 -5.86 -12.79
CA ASP A 307 -3.25 -5.07 -12.30
C ASP A 307 -4.59 -5.59 -12.87
N PRO A 308 -5.74 -5.34 -12.20
CA PRO A 308 -7.06 -5.60 -12.78
C PRO A 308 -7.11 -5.03 -14.18
N GLU A 309 -7.81 -5.72 -15.09
CA GLU A 309 -8.02 -5.22 -16.46
C GLU A 309 -8.41 -3.75 -16.38
N ILE A 310 -7.41 -2.92 -16.49
CA ILE A 310 -7.52 -1.58 -16.93
C ILE A 310 -8.02 -1.76 -18.36
N GLU A 311 -9.14 -1.14 -18.71
CA GLU A 311 -9.45 -0.91 -20.08
C GLU A 311 -8.18 -0.33 -20.68
N ILE A 312 -7.42 -1.14 -21.45
CA ILE A 312 -6.17 -0.69 -22.05
C ILE A 312 -6.61 0.38 -23.01
N VAL A 313 -6.51 1.63 -22.57
CA VAL A 313 -6.57 2.74 -23.48
C VAL A 313 -5.37 2.53 -24.39
N THR A 314 -5.62 1.94 -25.54
CA THR A 314 -4.59 1.67 -26.53
C THR A 314 -3.99 3.01 -26.88
N GLU A 315 -2.70 3.17 -26.59
CA GLU A 315 -1.98 4.34 -27.08
C GLU A 315 -2.27 4.53 -28.56
N VAL A 316 -2.51 5.76 -28.94
CA VAL A 316 -2.81 6.08 -30.34
C VAL A 316 -1.66 5.60 -31.20
N GLN A 317 -1.94 4.73 -32.16
CA GLN A 317 -0.92 4.17 -33.04
C GLN A 317 -0.16 5.29 -33.75
N GLY A 318 1.14 5.31 -33.61
CA GLY A 318 2.01 6.35 -34.19
C GLY A 318 2.21 7.57 -33.28
N ASN A 319 1.71 7.54 -32.04
CA ASN A 319 2.07 8.54 -31.04
C ASN A 319 3.58 8.53 -30.79
N LEU A 320 4.22 9.69 -30.90
CA LEU A 320 5.65 9.86 -30.62
C LEU A 320 5.93 10.01 -29.11
N LEU A 321 4.89 10.30 -28.32
CA LEU A 321 4.98 10.38 -26.86
C LEU A 321 4.72 9.00 -26.27
N GLU A 322 5.56 8.60 -25.35
CA GLU A 322 5.35 7.41 -24.53
C GLU A 322 4.53 7.77 -23.30
N ASN A 323 3.65 6.86 -22.88
CA ASN A 323 2.82 7.04 -21.70
C ASN A 323 2.03 8.37 -21.69
N GLY A 324 1.46 8.72 -22.84
CA GLY A 324 0.64 9.94 -22.98
C GLY A 324 -0.73 9.85 -22.31
N THR A 325 -1.21 8.65 -22.06
CA THR A 325 -2.44 8.33 -21.34
C THR A 325 -2.22 8.13 -19.83
N PHE A 326 -0.95 8.08 -19.35
CA PHE A 326 -0.54 7.85 -17.96
C PHE A 326 -1.00 6.52 -17.36
N GLU A 327 -1.49 5.59 -18.16
CA GLU A 327 -2.07 4.31 -17.71
C GLU A 327 -1.03 3.34 -17.12
N THR A 328 0.27 3.64 -17.22
CA THR A 328 1.32 2.96 -16.46
C THR A 328 1.21 3.19 -14.94
N GLY A 329 0.48 4.23 -14.53
CA GLY A 329 0.41 4.66 -13.12
C GLY A 329 1.65 5.39 -12.64
N ASP A 330 2.62 5.65 -13.53
CA ASP A 330 3.86 6.39 -13.27
C ASP A 330 4.02 7.54 -14.30
N LEU A 331 4.88 8.49 -14.00
CA LEU A 331 5.20 9.59 -14.93
C LEU A 331 6.19 9.18 -16.01
N GLU A 332 7.08 8.22 -15.77
CA GLU A 332 8.15 7.89 -16.70
C GLU A 332 7.59 7.51 -18.09
N PRO A 333 8.15 8.03 -19.21
CA PRO A 333 9.36 8.84 -19.31
C PRO A 333 9.14 10.36 -19.21
N TRP A 334 7.97 10.83 -18.80
CA TRP A 334 7.74 12.25 -18.56
C TRP A 334 8.57 12.78 -17.40
N ALA A 335 9.15 13.96 -17.58
CA ALA A 335 9.95 14.64 -16.57
C ALA A 335 9.36 16.00 -16.21
N GLY A 336 9.89 16.64 -15.18
CA GLY A 336 9.46 17.96 -14.73
C GLY A 336 9.60 18.15 -13.23
N PHE A 337 8.82 19.06 -12.66
CA PHE A 337 8.80 19.31 -11.22
C PHE A 337 7.39 19.68 -10.75
N LYS A 338 7.07 19.36 -9.50
CA LYS A 338 5.73 19.57 -8.90
C LYS A 338 4.62 18.97 -9.76
N ASN A 339 4.83 17.75 -10.19
CA ASN A 339 3.92 16.95 -10.98
C ASN A 339 3.77 15.55 -10.38
N SER A 340 2.73 14.84 -10.74
CA SER A 340 2.45 13.47 -10.31
C SER A 340 1.44 12.81 -11.23
N VAL A 341 1.44 11.49 -11.29
CA VAL A 341 0.29 10.73 -11.79
C VAL A 341 -0.68 10.54 -10.63
N ILE A 342 -1.96 10.71 -10.89
CA ILE A 342 -3.03 10.46 -9.94
C ILE A 342 -4.06 9.51 -10.56
N SER A 343 -4.68 8.68 -9.70
CA SER A 343 -5.67 7.70 -10.15
C SER A 343 -7.07 8.30 -10.29
N SER A 344 -7.92 7.62 -11.04
CA SER A 344 -9.36 7.92 -11.19
C SER A 344 -10.10 8.01 -9.84
N ALA A 345 -9.54 7.42 -8.81
CA ALA A 345 -10.05 7.49 -7.45
C ALA A 345 -9.94 8.91 -6.85
N ALA A 346 -8.89 9.65 -7.20
CA ALA A 346 -8.68 11.00 -6.69
C ALA A 346 -9.31 12.08 -7.58
N GLN A 347 -9.27 11.87 -8.90
CA GLN A 347 -9.85 12.77 -9.91
C GLN A 347 -10.25 11.95 -11.12
N GLU A 348 -11.42 12.20 -11.68
CA GLU A 348 -11.90 11.53 -12.88
C GLU A 348 -10.98 11.86 -14.08
N PRO A 349 -10.29 10.87 -14.70
CA PRO A 349 -9.48 11.06 -15.88
C PRO A 349 -10.35 11.36 -17.11
N ASN A 350 -9.73 11.78 -18.23
CA ASN A 350 -10.45 11.87 -19.48
C ASN A 350 -10.77 10.48 -20.03
N THR A 351 -9.75 9.61 -20.01
CA THR A 351 -9.93 8.18 -20.31
C THR A 351 -9.18 7.32 -19.28
N GLY A 352 -9.49 6.04 -19.21
CA GLY A 352 -8.78 5.08 -18.38
C GLY A 352 -8.89 5.31 -16.87
N ASN A 353 -7.77 5.10 -16.15
CA ASN A 353 -7.73 5.09 -14.70
C ASN A 353 -6.72 6.08 -14.10
N TYR A 354 -5.88 6.69 -14.91
CA TYR A 354 -4.83 7.58 -14.45
C TYR A 354 -4.77 8.85 -15.29
N LEU A 355 -4.22 9.89 -14.72
CA LEU A 355 -3.99 11.17 -15.37
C LEU A 355 -2.76 11.86 -14.76
N ALA A 356 -2.14 12.79 -15.47
CA ALA A 356 -1.09 13.64 -14.91
C ALA A 356 -1.67 14.86 -14.23
N ARG A 357 -1.04 15.28 -13.15
CA ARG A 357 -1.31 16.52 -12.44
C ARG A 357 -0.06 17.38 -12.37
N ILE A 358 -0.20 18.66 -12.67
CA ILE A 358 0.76 19.69 -12.27
C ILE A 358 0.18 20.41 -11.06
N ASP A 359 0.91 20.40 -9.96
CA ASP A 359 0.50 20.91 -8.65
C ASP A 359 0.08 22.40 -8.68
N PRO A 360 -0.65 22.91 -7.67
CA PRO A 360 -0.98 24.32 -7.62
C PRO A 360 0.27 25.21 -7.57
N HIS A 361 0.12 26.48 -7.94
CA HIS A 361 1.13 27.53 -8.07
C HIS A 361 1.98 27.38 -9.33
N ASP A 362 3.10 26.70 -9.27
CA ASP A 362 4.02 26.48 -10.37
C ASP A 362 4.36 24.99 -10.53
N GLY A 363 4.81 24.60 -11.71
CA GLY A 363 5.21 23.23 -11.99
C GLY A 363 5.41 22.99 -13.47
N SER A 364 5.89 21.81 -13.84
CA SER A 364 6.07 21.47 -15.25
C SER A 364 5.93 19.98 -15.50
N LEU A 365 5.55 19.66 -16.73
CA LEU A 365 5.56 18.32 -17.30
C LEU A 365 6.14 18.41 -18.71
N PHE A 366 7.08 17.56 -19.08
CA PHE A 366 7.65 17.55 -20.43
C PHE A 366 8.16 16.17 -20.83
N GLN A 367 8.20 15.95 -22.15
CA GLN A 367 8.87 14.80 -22.75
C GLN A 367 9.61 15.26 -24.02
N ILE A 368 10.72 14.55 -24.33
CA ILE A 368 11.51 14.77 -25.55
C ILE A 368 11.14 13.66 -26.53
N ILE A 369 10.89 14.04 -27.77
CA ILE A 369 10.53 13.13 -28.86
C ILE A 369 11.46 13.32 -30.05
N ASP A 370 11.69 12.27 -30.82
CA ASP A 370 12.35 12.35 -32.11
C ASP A 370 11.35 12.80 -33.16
N VAL A 371 11.74 13.74 -34.00
CA VAL A 371 10.93 14.30 -35.07
C VAL A 371 11.73 14.37 -36.38
N GLU A 372 11.05 14.37 -37.51
CA GLU A 372 11.65 14.54 -38.82
C GLU A 372 11.59 16.01 -39.27
N PRO A 373 12.70 16.58 -39.73
CA PRO A 373 12.73 17.95 -40.27
C PRO A 373 11.75 18.15 -41.43
N GLU A 374 11.15 19.32 -41.52
CA GLU A 374 10.25 19.75 -42.58
C GLU A 374 8.93 18.94 -42.69
N GLU A 375 8.64 18.07 -41.67
CA GLU A 375 7.39 17.33 -41.62
C GLU A 375 6.37 18.02 -40.70
N SER A 376 5.10 17.75 -40.99
CA SER A 376 3.95 18.28 -40.22
C SER A 376 3.45 17.28 -39.19
N TYR A 377 3.05 17.78 -38.05
CA TYR A 377 2.56 16.99 -36.93
C TYR A 377 1.27 17.59 -36.37
N GLU A 378 0.55 16.74 -35.65
CA GLU A 378 -0.60 17.12 -34.85
C GLU A 378 -0.30 16.86 -33.39
N PHE A 379 -0.53 17.86 -32.53
CA PHE A 379 -0.42 17.78 -31.09
C PHE A 379 -1.80 17.86 -30.47
N ILE A 380 -2.19 16.81 -29.78
CA ILE A 380 -3.49 16.68 -29.12
C ILE A 380 -3.23 16.46 -27.62
N PHE A 381 -4.01 17.09 -26.77
CA PHE A 381 -4.03 16.81 -25.34
C PHE A 381 -5.37 17.21 -24.74
N PHE A 382 -5.78 16.47 -23.71
CA PHE A 382 -6.91 16.85 -22.89
C PHE A 382 -6.43 17.53 -21.61
N HIS A 383 -7.15 18.56 -21.20
CA HIS A 383 -6.85 19.24 -19.94
C HIS A 383 -8.13 19.58 -19.18
N ARG A 384 -7.98 19.69 -17.87
CA ARG A 384 -8.99 20.21 -16.95
C ARG A 384 -8.31 20.93 -15.79
N TRP A 385 -8.73 22.14 -15.49
CA TRP A 385 -8.29 22.81 -14.27
C TRP A 385 -9.09 22.29 -13.07
N LYS A 386 -8.46 22.18 -11.91
CA LYS A 386 -9.16 21.81 -10.67
C LYS A 386 -10.30 22.79 -10.34
N THR A 387 -10.07 24.07 -10.61
CA THR A 387 -11.05 25.17 -10.55
C THR A 387 -10.71 26.16 -11.63
N LYS A 388 -11.70 26.87 -12.18
CA LYS A 388 -11.50 27.83 -13.27
C LYS A 388 -10.49 28.89 -12.89
N PRO A 389 -9.33 29.00 -13.57
CA PRO A 389 -8.28 29.94 -13.20
C PRO A 389 -8.57 31.37 -13.72
N GLN A 390 -7.98 32.39 -13.08
CA GLN A 390 -8.01 33.75 -13.62
C GLN A 390 -6.94 33.98 -14.69
N ASN A 391 -5.78 33.34 -14.54
CA ASN A 391 -4.68 33.36 -15.49
C ASN A 391 -4.50 31.96 -16.10
N THR A 392 -3.65 31.85 -17.11
CA THR A 392 -3.27 30.58 -17.73
C THR A 392 -1.80 30.61 -18.14
N PHE A 393 -1.36 29.59 -18.83
CA PHE A 393 -0.01 29.47 -19.36
C PHE A 393 -0.05 28.84 -20.76
N ASN A 394 1.09 28.81 -21.45
CA ASN A 394 1.18 28.20 -22.77
C ASN A 394 1.79 26.79 -22.71
N ALA A 395 1.13 25.84 -23.39
CA ALA A 395 1.79 24.63 -23.83
C ALA A 395 2.74 24.97 -24.98
N VAL A 396 3.95 24.43 -24.94
CA VAL A 396 5.01 24.82 -25.88
C VAL A 396 5.63 23.57 -26.49
N ILE A 397 5.80 23.56 -27.82
CA ILE A 397 6.72 22.64 -28.50
C ILE A 397 7.87 23.46 -29.06
N ARG A 398 9.08 22.98 -28.79
CA ARG A 398 10.31 23.69 -29.20
C ARG A 398 11.43 22.69 -29.53
N ASN A 399 12.42 23.13 -30.29
CA ASN A 399 13.60 22.30 -30.47
C ASN A 399 14.30 22.03 -29.13
N GLU A 400 14.89 20.85 -28.98
CA GLU A 400 15.63 20.50 -27.77
C GLU A 400 17.08 21.01 -27.83
N VAL A 401 17.70 20.99 -29.00
CA VAL A 401 19.11 21.36 -29.20
C VAL A 401 19.22 22.76 -29.81
N GLY A 402 20.18 23.53 -29.37
CA GLY A 402 20.47 24.87 -29.91
C GLY A 402 19.63 25.98 -29.26
N ASN A 403 19.14 26.92 -30.07
CA ASN A 403 18.54 28.18 -29.59
C ASN A 403 17.13 28.03 -28.98
N LYS A 404 16.65 26.81 -28.75
CA LYS A 404 15.33 26.52 -28.15
C LYS A 404 14.19 27.30 -28.82
N ILE A 405 14.21 27.33 -30.16
CA ILE A 405 13.17 27.99 -30.97
C ILE A 405 11.85 27.28 -30.71
N LYS A 406 10.85 28.06 -30.31
CA LYS A 406 9.46 27.57 -30.20
C LYS A 406 8.88 27.49 -31.60
N PHE A 407 8.27 26.35 -31.93
CA PHE A 407 7.48 26.18 -33.13
C PHE A 407 5.99 25.96 -32.83
N VAL A 408 5.65 25.74 -31.56
CA VAL A 408 4.29 25.83 -31.05
C VAL A 408 4.28 26.62 -29.74
N GLU A 409 3.36 27.54 -29.61
CA GLU A 409 3.01 28.22 -28.37
C GLU A 409 1.50 28.39 -28.34
N TYR A 410 0.84 27.59 -27.49
CA TYR A 410 -0.59 27.49 -27.42
C TYR A 410 -1.11 27.82 -26.03
N GLU A 411 -1.97 28.83 -25.91
CA GLU A 411 -2.57 29.23 -24.64
C GLU A 411 -3.58 28.17 -24.18
N VAL A 412 -3.30 27.54 -23.03
CA VAL A 412 -4.18 26.51 -22.45
C VAL A 412 -5.50 27.17 -22.01
N PRO A 413 -6.66 26.69 -22.50
CA PRO A 413 -7.96 27.27 -22.14
C PRO A 413 -8.24 27.19 -20.63
N LYS A 414 -9.05 28.12 -20.11
CA LYS A 414 -9.37 28.25 -18.68
C LYS A 414 -10.58 27.41 -18.27
N ASN A 415 -10.66 26.17 -18.71
CA ASN A 415 -11.81 25.28 -18.50
C ASN A 415 -11.58 24.35 -17.32
N ASP A 416 -12.58 24.20 -16.46
CA ASP A 416 -12.62 23.29 -15.33
C ASP A 416 -13.39 21.97 -15.63
N GLU A 417 -13.70 21.77 -16.91
CA GLU A 417 -14.18 20.52 -17.49
C GLU A 417 -13.16 20.00 -18.52
N TRP A 418 -13.15 18.69 -18.76
CA TRP A 418 -12.26 18.10 -19.75
C TRP A 418 -12.45 18.74 -21.12
N THR A 419 -11.36 19.21 -21.68
CA THR A 419 -11.34 19.96 -22.95
C THR A 419 -10.24 19.42 -23.83
N GLU A 420 -10.61 18.99 -25.03
CA GLU A 420 -9.67 18.62 -26.09
C GLU A 420 -8.99 19.87 -26.67
N ASN A 421 -7.69 19.77 -26.86
CA ASN A 421 -6.88 20.77 -27.55
C ASN A 421 -6.17 20.09 -28.71
N LYS A 422 -6.26 20.68 -29.89
CA LYS A 422 -5.74 20.13 -31.13
C LYS A 422 -4.99 21.19 -31.89
N ILE A 423 -3.71 20.99 -32.11
CA ILE A 423 -2.80 21.97 -32.68
C ILE A 423 -1.95 21.32 -33.75
N GLU A 424 -1.89 21.91 -34.94
CA GLU A 424 -0.98 21.52 -36.01
C GLU A 424 0.31 22.33 -35.95
N PHE A 425 1.43 21.69 -36.27
CA PHE A 425 2.72 22.36 -36.34
C PHE A 425 3.65 21.71 -37.36
N ASP A 426 4.56 22.52 -37.89
CA ASP A 426 5.63 22.07 -38.77
C ASP A 426 6.98 22.10 -38.04
N VAL A 427 7.79 21.07 -38.27
CA VAL A 427 9.12 20.98 -37.71
C VAL A 427 10.09 21.74 -38.62
N PRO A 428 10.89 22.71 -38.11
CA PRO A 428 11.85 23.46 -38.91
C PRO A 428 12.95 22.58 -39.48
N GLU A 429 13.57 23.04 -40.61
CA GLU A 429 14.73 22.40 -41.20
C GLU A 429 15.85 22.18 -40.17
N GLY A 430 16.44 20.99 -40.19
CA GLY A 430 17.58 20.62 -39.33
C GLY A 430 17.19 20.30 -37.87
N VAL A 431 15.90 20.26 -37.52
CA VAL A 431 15.44 19.87 -36.19
C VAL A 431 15.06 18.38 -36.18
N ASN A 432 15.75 17.58 -35.37
CA ASN A 432 15.51 16.14 -35.23
C ASN A 432 14.91 15.75 -33.87
N GLN A 433 14.90 16.68 -32.91
CA GLN A 433 14.31 16.45 -31.58
C GLN A 433 13.50 17.64 -31.14
N ALA A 434 12.34 17.36 -30.60
CA ALA A 434 11.44 18.33 -30.03
C ALA A 434 11.15 18.03 -28.57
N ARG A 435 10.90 19.08 -27.78
CA ARG A 435 10.40 18.96 -26.40
C ARG A 435 8.98 19.48 -26.36
N VAL A 436 8.06 18.62 -25.96
CA VAL A 436 6.69 18.98 -25.58
C VAL A 436 6.71 19.39 -24.12
N VAL A 437 6.23 20.60 -23.79
CA VAL A 437 6.35 21.20 -22.45
C VAL A 437 5.06 21.85 -22.00
N PHE A 438 4.61 21.46 -20.84
CA PHE A 438 3.62 22.18 -20.05
C PHE A 438 4.37 22.85 -18.90
N TYR A 439 4.68 24.13 -18.99
CA TYR A 439 5.34 24.89 -17.94
C TYR A 439 4.38 25.91 -17.35
N LYS A 440 3.90 25.62 -16.17
CA LYS A 440 3.00 26.46 -15.39
C LYS A 440 3.83 27.38 -14.50
N PRO A 441 3.91 28.71 -14.83
CA PRO A 441 4.69 29.66 -14.04
C PRO A 441 3.97 30.05 -12.76
N GLN A 442 4.72 30.58 -11.79
CA GLN A 442 4.11 31.23 -10.64
C GLN A 442 3.57 32.60 -11.07
N LEU A 443 2.27 32.78 -10.97
CA LEU A 443 1.56 34.00 -11.33
C LEU A 443 0.82 34.58 -10.11
N ASP A 444 0.38 35.83 -10.21
CA ASP A 444 -0.54 36.45 -9.27
C ASP A 444 -1.83 36.89 -10.03
N PRO A 445 -3.03 36.37 -9.68
CA PRO A 445 -3.25 35.34 -8.68
C PRO A 445 -2.67 33.98 -9.08
N LEU A 446 -2.40 33.16 -8.06
CA LEU A 446 -1.81 31.82 -8.20
C LEU A 446 -2.68 30.90 -9.05
N LEU A 447 -2.03 30.06 -9.87
CA LEU A 447 -2.72 29.08 -10.69
C LEU A 447 -3.12 27.85 -9.85
N PRO A 448 -4.35 27.29 -10.01
CA PRO A 448 -4.73 26.03 -9.40
C PRO A 448 -4.00 24.84 -10.05
N SER A 449 -4.21 23.63 -9.53
CA SER A 449 -3.75 22.43 -10.19
C SER A 449 -4.40 22.29 -11.58
N ILE A 450 -3.65 21.78 -12.54
CA ILE A 450 -4.16 21.35 -13.83
C ILE A 450 -3.96 19.86 -13.97
N PHE A 451 -4.93 19.22 -14.58
CA PHE A 451 -4.95 17.82 -14.95
C PHE A 451 -4.75 17.70 -16.45
N LEU A 452 -3.94 16.75 -16.87
CA LEU A 452 -3.59 16.47 -18.25
C LEU A 452 -3.78 14.99 -18.52
N ASP A 453 -4.30 14.65 -19.71
CA ASP A 453 -4.55 13.28 -20.09
C ASP A 453 -4.54 13.14 -21.62
N ASP A 454 -4.41 11.91 -22.12
CA ASP A 454 -4.48 11.56 -23.54
C ASP A 454 -3.61 12.49 -24.43
N ILE A 455 -2.33 12.62 -24.06
CA ILE A 455 -1.39 13.49 -24.76
C ILE A 455 -0.79 12.74 -25.96
N VAL A 456 -0.97 13.30 -27.14
CA VAL A 456 -0.59 12.67 -28.41
C VAL A 456 0.18 13.64 -29.28
N VAL A 457 1.26 13.18 -29.90
CA VAL A 457 1.93 13.82 -31.06
C VAL A 457 2.05 12.80 -32.17
N ILE A 458 1.39 13.04 -33.28
CA ILE A 458 1.41 12.16 -34.44
C ILE A 458 1.85 12.90 -35.70
N LYS A 459 2.59 12.20 -36.58
CA LYS A 459 2.94 12.71 -37.89
C LYS A 459 1.70 12.69 -38.80
N LYS A 460 1.50 13.74 -39.59
CA LYS A 460 0.37 13.88 -40.55
C LYS A 460 0.64 13.19 -41.89
#